data_badfaf3b36e3cedaa8c747703962559c
#
_entry.id   badfaf3b36e3cedaa8c747703962559c
#
_cell.length_a   1.000
_cell.length_b   1.000
_cell.length_c   1.000
_cell.angle_alpha   90.00
_cell.angle_beta   90.00
_cell.angle_gamma   90.00
#
_symmetry.space_group_name_H-M   'P 1'
#
loop_
_entity.id
_entity.type
_entity.pdbx_description
1 polymer ?
#
loop_
_entity_poly.entity_id
_entity_poly.type
_entity_poly.pdbx_seq_one_letter_code
_entity_poly.pdbx_strand_id
1 'polypeptide(L)'
;MRASVSPSLAMSVAIWNNLHMKKCRITVMRKVEHTDLMALYENPIEHACDLREGEVFIANGWQRPEGLCESAWESMSPFVLALASGGENIYDGWMKNKKSAMISCNDGFRPVSFYIEALEEDSD
;
A
#
# COMPACT_ATOMS: atom_id res chain seq x y z
N MET A 1 -4.91 -38.43 1.90
CA MET A 1 -4.23 -38.35 3.20
C MET A 1 -3.30 -37.15 3.22
N ARG A 2 -3.32 -36.42 4.29
CA ARG A 2 -2.53 -35.22 4.40
C ARG A 2 -1.30 -35.48 5.27
N ALA A 3 -0.11 -35.23 4.72
CA ALA A 3 1.12 -35.33 5.50
C ALA A 3 1.20 -34.17 6.50
N SER A 4 1.67 -34.45 7.69
CA SER A 4 1.96 -33.41 8.66
C SER A 4 3.23 -32.66 8.27
N VAL A 5 3.20 -31.33 8.44
CA VAL A 5 4.32 -30.47 8.09
C VAL A 5 5.17 -30.26 9.34
N SER A 6 6.47 -30.51 9.24
CA SER A 6 7.40 -30.25 10.34
C SER A 6 7.57 -28.74 10.55
N PRO A 7 7.91 -28.28 11.77
CA PRO A 7 8.18 -26.87 12.02
C PRO A 7 9.25 -26.27 11.11
N SER A 8 10.32 -27.03 10.79
CA SER A 8 11.37 -26.53 9.90
C SER A 8 10.89 -26.39 8.46
N LEU A 9 10.01 -27.28 7.97
CA LEU A 9 9.42 -27.17 6.64
C LEU A 9 8.46 -25.99 6.57
N ALA A 10 7.63 -25.78 7.60
CA ALA A 10 6.73 -24.63 7.66
C ALA A 10 7.49 -23.30 7.61
N MET A 11 8.62 -23.22 8.33
CA MET A 11 9.47 -22.03 8.32
C MET A 11 10.10 -21.80 6.94
N SER A 12 10.53 -22.86 6.25
CA SER A 12 11.08 -22.77 4.90
C SER A 12 10.04 -22.28 3.90
N VAL A 13 8.79 -22.74 4.00
CA VAL A 13 7.68 -22.25 3.16
C VAL A 13 7.41 -20.78 3.41
N ALA A 14 7.41 -20.32 4.66
CA ALA A 14 7.21 -18.93 5.01
C ALA A 14 8.33 -18.05 4.43
N ILE A 15 9.58 -18.47 4.51
CA ILE A 15 10.71 -17.75 3.92
C ILE A 15 10.58 -17.70 2.40
N TRP A 16 10.22 -18.83 1.77
CA TRP A 16 10.03 -18.89 0.32
C TRP A 16 8.94 -17.91 -0.13
N ASN A 17 7.79 -17.88 0.53
CA ASN A 17 6.69 -16.97 0.21
C ASN A 17 7.13 -15.51 0.33
N ASN A 18 7.86 -15.17 1.39
CA ASN A 18 8.35 -13.80 1.58
C ASN A 18 9.32 -13.38 0.47
N LEU A 19 10.23 -14.27 0.07
CA LEU A 19 11.20 -14.01 -0.99
C LEU A 19 10.57 -13.91 -2.38
N HIS A 20 9.38 -14.51 -2.57
CA HIS A 20 8.70 -14.54 -3.86
C HIS A 20 7.54 -13.55 -3.96
N MET A 21 7.37 -12.67 -2.97
CA MET A 21 6.45 -11.55 -3.10
C MET A 21 6.93 -10.63 -4.22
N LYS A 22 5.97 -9.98 -4.87
CA LYS A 22 6.29 -8.95 -5.87
C LYS A 22 6.56 -7.61 -5.21
N LYS A 23 7.31 -6.77 -5.88
CA LYS A 23 7.41 -5.36 -5.52
C LYS A 23 6.12 -4.67 -5.95
N CYS A 24 5.75 -3.62 -5.23
CA CYS A 24 4.63 -2.77 -5.60
C CYS A 24 5.12 -1.34 -5.81
N ARG A 25 4.63 -0.71 -6.87
CA ARG A 25 4.86 0.72 -7.08
C ARG A 25 3.68 1.50 -6.54
N ILE A 26 3.97 2.47 -5.70
CA ILE A 26 3.00 3.34 -5.06
C ILE A 26 3.24 4.74 -5.57
N THR A 27 2.26 5.29 -6.29
CA THR A 27 2.36 6.63 -6.88
C THR A 27 1.38 7.57 -6.19
N VAL A 28 1.87 8.74 -5.77
CA VAL A 28 1.01 9.80 -5.22
C VAL A 28 0.25 10.43 -6.39
N MET A 29 -1.07 10.26 -6.42
CA MET A 29 -1.89 10.69 -7.55
C MET A 29 -2.55 12.05 -7.35
N ARG A 30 -3.12 12.28 -6.18
CA ARG A 30 -3.86 13.51 -5.87
C ARG A 30 -3.71 13.88 -4.41
N LYS A 31 -3.62 15.16 -4.15
CA LYS A 31 -3.75 15.74 -2.81
C LYS A 31 -4.95 16.67 -2.85
N VAL A 32 -5.89 16.44 -1.95
CA VAL A 32 -7.13 17.23 -1.86
C VAL A 32 -7.15 17.92 -0.50
N GLU A 33 -7.67 19.16 -0.47
CA GLU A 33 -7.88 19.88 0.78
C GLU A 33 -9.36 20.22 0.93
N HIS A 34 -9.96 19.78 2.01
CA HIS A 34 -11.33 20.13 2.38
C HIS A 34 -11.28 21.35 3.28
N THR A 35 -11.08 22.53 2.68
CA THR A 35 -10.84 23.78 3.41
C THR A 35 -11.99 24.16 4.34
N ASP A 36 -13.22 23.84 3.98
CA ASP A 36 -14.39 24.05 4.82
C ASP A 36 -14.36 23.21 6.10
N LEU A 37 -14.00 21.93 5.98
CA LEU A 37 -13.89 21.05 7.14
C LEU A 37 -12.72 21.46 8.03
N MET A 38 -11.62 21.87 7.42
CA MET A 38 -10.45 22.35 8.15
C MET A 38 -10.80 23.59 8.98
N ALA A 39 -11.53 24.53 8.40
CA ALA A 39 -11.94 25.75 9.08
C ALA A 39 -12.89 25.48 10.24
N LEU A 40 -13.78 24.50 10.11
CA LEU A 40 -14.80 24.19 11.12
C LEU A 40 -14.27 23.30 12.25
N TYR A 41 -13.35 22.39 11.98
CA TYR A 41 -13.04 21.29 12.91
C TYR A 41 -11.58 21.14 13.26
N GLU A 42 -10.66 21.72 12.51
CA GLU A 42 -9.23 21.48 12.72
C GLU A 42 -8.57 22.64 13.45
N ASN A 43 -7.78 22.32 14.46
CA ASN A 43 -6.88 23.33 15.06
C ASN A 43 -5.73 23.61 14.09
N PRO A 44 -5.14 24.82 14.12
CA PRO A 44 -3.98 25.12 13.30
C PRO A 44 -2.85 24.12 13.53
N ILE A 45 -2.24 23.63 12.44
CA ILE A 45 -1.11 22.73 12.48
C ILE A 45 0.08 23.35 11.74
N GLU A 46 1.30 23.10 12.23
CA GLU A 46 2.51 23.65 11.62
C GLU A 46 2.91 22.86 10.36
N HIS A 47 2.73 21.55 10.40
CA HIS A 47 3.16 20.67 9.32
C HIS A 47 2.00 19.82 8.84
N ALA A 48 1.67 19.99 7.58
CA ALA A 48 0.81 19.06 6.86
C ALA A 48 1.67 18.02 6.14
N CYS A 49 1.02 17.13 5.41
CA CYS A 49 1.68 16.15 4.56
C CYS A 49 2.55 16.84 3.49
N ASP A 50 3.79 16.43 3.37
CA ASP A 50 4.75 16.98 2.41
C ASP A 50 4.90 16.12 1.13
N LEU A 51 4.09 15.09 0.98
CA LEU A 51 4.06 14.28 -0.22
C LEU A 51 3.66 15.12 -1.43
N ARG A 52 4.26 14.83 -2.58
CA ARG A 52 4.02 15.57 -3.83
C ARG A 52 3.34 14.67 -4.86
N GLU A 53 2.40 15.22 -5.60
CA GLU A 53 1.78 14.51 -6.72
C GLU A 53 2.86 14.07 -7.71
N GLY A 54 2.77 12.83 -8.14
CA GLY A 54 3.76 12.20 -9.02
C GLY A 54 4.91 11.51 -8.31
N GLU A 55 5.07 11.71 -7.01
CA GLU A 55 6.09 11.03 -6.23
C GLU A 55 5.85 9.53 -6.20
N VAL A 56 6.92 8.73 -6.32
CA VAL A 56 6.84 7.28 -6.44
C VAL A 56 7.62 6.62 -5.31
N PHE A 57 7.01 5.60 -4.72
CA PHE A 57 7.64 4.74 -3.72
C PHE A 57 7.58 3.29 -4.20
N ILE A 58 8.62 2.53 -3.94
CA ILE A 58 8.65 1.09 -4.23
C ILE A 58 8.60 0.33 -2.92
N ALA A 59 7.54 -0.44 -2.73
CA ALA A 59 7.43 -1.37 -1.62
C ALA A 59 8.10 -2.69 -2.01
N ASN A 60 9.07 -3.12 -1.21
CA ASN A 60 9.77 -4.39 -1.42
C ASN A 60 8.99 -5.49 -0.71
N GLY A 61 8.06 -6.13 -1.43
CA GLY A 61 7.08 -7.00 -0.82
C GLY A 61 6.17 -6.19 0.12
N TRP A 62 5.95 -6.70 1.33
CA TRP A 62 5.11 -6.03 2.32
C TRP A 62 5.95 -5.26 3.34
N GLN A 63 6.75 -4.33 2.84
CA GLN A 63 7.57 -3.46 3.68
C GLN A 63 7.24 -2.01 3.38
N ARG A 64 7.04 -1.21 4.42
CA ARG A 64 6.80 0.21 4.23
C ARG A 64 8.02 0.87 3.57
N PRO A 65 7.84 1.52 2.42
CA PRO A 65 8.93 2.27 1.80
C PRO A 65 9.41 3.41 2.70
N GLU A 66 10.70 3.67 2.67
CA GLU A 66 11.28 4.81 3.37
C GLU A 66 10.65 6.10 2.85
N GLY A 67 10.30 7.00 3.75
CA GLY A 67 9.71 8.29 3.40
C GLY A 67 8.19 8.28 3.29
N LEU A 68 7.56 7.12 3.24
CA LEU A 68 6.10 7.02 3.25
C LEU A 68 5.59 7.07 4.69
N CYS A 69 4.65 7.97 4.98
CA CYS A 69 4.15 8.16 6.34
C CYS A 69 3.37 6.94 6.85
N GLU A 70 3.35 6.79 8.17
CA GLU A 70 2.70 5.64 8.81
C GLU A 70 1.20 5.61 8.56
N SER A 71 0.53 6.75 8.58
CA SER A 71 -0.93 6.78 8.40
C SER A 71 -1.32 6.35 6.98
N ALA A 72 -0.54 6.74 5.97
CA ALA A 72 -0.74 6.28 4.62
C ALA A 72 -0.48 4.77 4.51
N TRP A 73 0.60 4.30 5.13
CA TRP A 73 0.93 2.87 5.13
C TRP A 73 -0.15 2.03 5.83
N GLU A 74 -0.69 2.50 6.94
CA GLU A 74 -1.79 1.81 7.63
C GLU A 74 -3.00 1.63 6.72
N SER A 75 -3.33 2.66 5.94
CA SER A 75 -4.48 2.58 5.03
C SER A 75 -4.23 1.64 3.86
N MET A 76 -3.00 1.60 3.33
CA MET A 76 -2.70 0.86 2.11
C MET A 76 -2.07 -0.51 2.33
N SER A 77 -1.50 -0.78 3.51
CA SER A 77 -0.71 -2.00 3.71
C SER A 77 -1.46 -3.31 3.44
N PRO A 78 -2.76 -3.45 3.79
CA PRO A 78 -3.48 -4.67 3.43
C PRO A 78 -3.57 -4.89 1.91
N PHE A 79 -3.70 -3.82 1.15
CA PHE A 79 -3.78 -3.89 -0.31
C PHE A 79 -2.41 -4.18 -0.93
N VAL A 80 -1.35 -3.60 -0.37
CA VAL A 80 0.02 -3.93 -0.78
C VAL A 80 0.31 -5.41 -0.51
N LEU A 81 -0.09 -5.93 0.66
CA LEU A 81 0.09 -7.34 0.97
C LEU A 81 -0.63 -8.24 -0.04
N ALA A 82 -1.89 -7.94 -0.34
CA ALA A 82 -2.66 -8.72 -1.29
C ALA A 82 -2.03 -8.70 -2.69
N LEU A 83 -1.67 -7.52 -3.17
CA LEU A 83 -1.07 -7.37 -4.50
C LEU A 83 0.32 -8.00 -4.59
N ALA A 84 1.16 -7.78 -3.59
CA ALA A 84 2.50 -8.37 -3.54
C ALA A 84 2.45 -9.90 -3.49
N SER A 85 1.40 -10.46 -2.90
CA SER A 85 1.19 -11.90 -2.79
C SER A 85 0.50 -12.53 -4.00
N GLY A 86 0.26 -11.76 -5.06
CA GLY A 86 -0.34 -12.24 -6.29
C GLY A 86 -1.86 -12.08 -6.39
N GLY A 87 -2.47 -11.35 -5.44
CA GLY A 87 -3.90 -11.05 -5.48
C GLY A 87 -4.29 -10.20 -6.68
N GLU A 88 -5.50 -10.41 -7.18
CA GLU A 88 -6.04 -9.69 -8.33
C GLU A 88 -7.49 -9.30 -8.06
N ASN A 89 -7.98 -8.30 -8.76
CA ASN A 89 -9.39 -7.88 -8.72
C ASN A 89 -9.88 -7.59 -7.31
N ILE A 90 -9.10 -6.83 -6.55
CA ILE A 90 -9.36 -6.57 -5.12
C ILE A 90 -10.74 -5.94 -4.90
N TYR A 91 -11.22 -5.12 -5.82
CA TYR A 91 -12.53 -4.46 -5.76
C TYR A 91 -13.53 -5.10 -6.73
N ASP A 92 -13.50 -6.41 -6.87
CA ASP A 92 -14.47 -7.12 -7.71
C ASP A 92 -14.51 -6.56 -9.15
N GLY A 93 -13.33 -6.30 -9.71
CA GLY A 93 -13.20 -5.85 -11.09
C GLY A 93 -13.35 -4.34 -11.31
N TRP A 94 -13.32 -3.53 -10.27
CA TRP A 94 -13.40 -2.07 -10.43
C TRP A 94 -12.18 -1.47 -11.12
N MET A 95 -11.00 -2.05 -10.88
CA MET A 95 -9.76 -1.51 -11.43
C MET A 95 -9.54 -1.99 -12.87
N LYS A 96 -9.20 -1.07 -13.76
CA LYS A 96 -8.82 -1.43 -15.14
C LYS A 96 -7.61 -2.36 -15.15
N ASN A 97 -6.60 -2.07 -14.32
CA ASN A 97 -5.52 -2.98 -14.07
C ASN A 97 -5.91 -3.87 -12.90
N LYS A 98 -6.12 -5.16 -13.16
CA LYS A 98 -6.55 -6.11 -12.13
C LYS A 98 -5.55 -6.30 -10.99
N LYS A 99 -4.28 -5.95 -11.21
CA LYS A 99 -3.20 -6.04 -10.23
C LYS A 99 -2.88 -4.67 -9.61
N SER A 100 -3.91 -3.90 -9.33
CA SER A 100 -3.74 -2.54 -8.79
C SER A 100 -4.86 -2.18 -7.83
N ALA A 101 -4.66 -1.09 -7.10
CA ALA A 101 -5.64 -0.52 -6.20
C ALA A 101 -5.47 1.00 -6.14
N MET A 102 -6.53 1.73 -5.84
CA MET A 102 -6.50 3.15 -5.59
C MET A 102 -6.92 3.38 -4.15
N ILE A 103 -5.99 3.78 -3.30
CA ILE A 103 -6.19 3.87 -1.86
C ILE A 103 -5.90 5.29 -1.39
N SER A 104 -6.73 5.81 -0.50
CA SER A 104 -6.50 7.09 0.16
C SER A 104 -5.83 6.87 1.52
N CYS A 105 -5.00 7.82 1.94
CA CYS A 105 -4.60 7.89 3.34
C CYS A 105 -5.82 8.20 4.22
N ASN A 106 -5.65 8.09 5.54
CA ASN A 106 -6.77 8.26 6.48
C ASN A 106 -6.95 9.69 6.99
N ASP A 107 -6.31 10.69 6.38
CA ASP A 107 -6.53 12.08 6.71
C ASP A 107 -7.81 12.57 6.03
N GLY A 108 -8.84 12.83 6.83
CA GLY A 108 -10.13 13.30 6.33
C GLY A 108 -10.15 14.77 5.94
N PHE A 109 -9.13 15.55 6.33
CA PHE A 109 -9.03 16.97 5.94
C PHE A 109 -8.25 17.15 4.64
N ARG A 110 -7.16 16.36 4.48
CA ARG A 110 -6.25 16.45 3.32
C ARG A 110 -5.97 15.07 2.77
N PRO A 111 -6.98 14.37 2.24
CA PRO A 111 -6.76 13.02 1.75
C PRO A 111 -5.79 13.02 0.57
N VAL A 112 -4.89 12.04 0.58
CA VAL A 112 -3.95 11.79 -0.49
C VAL A 112 -4.31 10.45 -1.12
N SER A 113 -4.51 10.44 -2.44
CA SER A 113 -4.81 9.23 -3.19
C SER A 113 -3.54 8.62 -3.75
N PHE A 114 -3.39 7.32 -3.58
CA PHE A 114 -2.25 6.54 -4.06
C PHE A 114 -2.71 5.49 -5.05
N TYR A 115 -2.02 5.40 -6.17
CA TYR A 115 -2.19 4.29 -7.09
C TYR A 115 -1.13 3.23 -6.78
N ILE A 116 -1.59 2.02 -6.44
CA ILE A 116 -0.73 0.91 -6.06
C ILE A 116 -0.82 -0.14 -7.15
N GLU A 117 0.32 -0.56 -7.69
CA GLU A 117 0.33 -1.59 -8.73
C GLU A 117 1.42 -2.61 -8.43
N ALA A 118 1.07 -3.88 -8.59
CA ALA A 118 2.05 -4.96 -8.48
C ALA A 118 2.95 -4.94 -9.71
N LEU A 119 4.24 -5.06 -9.49
CA LEU A 119 5.24 -5.16 -10.56
C LEU A 119 5.53 -6.62 -10.86
N GLU A 120 6.11 -6.89 -12.03
CA GLU A 120 6.56 -8.23 -12.37
C GLU A 120 7.81 -8.63 -11.56
N GLU A 121 8.52 -7.64 -11.04
CA GLU A 121 9.76 -7.84 -10.29
C GLU A 121 9.49 -8.41 -8.90
N ASP A 122 10.23 -9.47 -8.55
CA ASP A 122 10.18 -10.06 -7.23
C ASP A 122 10.84 -9.16 -6.18
N SER A 123 10.36 -9.26 -4.94
CA SER A 123 11.01 -8.61 -3.81
C SER A 123 12.43 -9.15 -3.60
N ASP A 124 13.26 -8.32 -3.07
CA ASP A 124 14.66 -8.68 -2.75
C ASP A 124 14.75 -9.68 -1.60
#